data_8b5aacc76e2a6231182b3a2ef9fcc301
#
_entry.id   8b5aacc76e2a6231182b3a2ef9fcc301
#
_cell.length_a   1.000
_cell.length_b   1.000
_cell.length_c   1.000
_cell.angle_alpha   90.00
_cell.angle_beta   90.00
_cell.angle_gamma   90.00
#
_symmetry.space_group_name_H-M   'P 1'
#
loop_
_entity.id
_entity.type
_entity.pdbx_description
1 polymer ?
#
loop_
_entity_poly.entity_id
_entity_poly.type
_entity_poly.pdbx_seq_one_letter_code
_entity_poly.pdbx_strand_id
1 'polypeptide(L)'
;MKVLYAVQGTGNGHISRAEVLIPIFKEFATVDILLSGTSANLKLNFPVKYQFKGLSFVFGTKGGVNILKTLLNIDLWQFIKDVKKLDLSSYDLVINDFEPVSAWAGFLKKKNTIALSHQYSLLDPNVPKSNDKAFLAKLILKYYAPTKTGYGFH
;
A
#
# COMPACT_ATOMS: atom_id res chain seq x y z
N MET A 1 -10.76 -1.80 19.72
CA MET A 1 -9.53 -1.62 18.91
C MET A 1 -9.87 -0.73 17.72
N LYS A 2 -9.01 0.23 17.39
CA LYS A 2 -9.18 1.12 16.25
C LYS A 2 -8.10 0.84 15.22
N VAL A 3 -8.50 0.52 14.00
CA VAL A 3 -7.63 0.09 12.91
C VAL A 3 -7.68 1.09 11.76
N LEU A 4 -6.53 1.43 11.20
CA LEU A 4 -6.43 2.08 9.91
C LEU A 4 -6.15 1.01 8.85
N TYR A 5 -7.06 0.81 7.91
CA TYR A 5 -6.83 -0.04 6.76
C TYR A 5 -6.46 0.81 5.55
N ALA A 6 -5.22 0.69 5.12
CA ALA A 6 -4.64 1.49 4.05
C ALA A 6 -4.54 0.68 2.76
N VAL A 7 -5.18 1.18 1.72
CA VAL A 7 -5.40 0.49 0.44
C VAL A 7 -4.73 1.24 -0.69
N GLN A 8 -4.00 0.53 -1.52
CA GLN A 8 -3.40 1.08 -2.74
C GLN A 8 -4.45 1.18 -3.86
N GLY A 9 -4.74 2.40 -4.31
CA GLY A 9 -5.73 2.71 -5.34
C GLY A 9 -5.18 2.78 -6.77
N THR A 10 -4.02 2.17 -7.05
CA THR A 10 -3.45 2.14 -8.42
C THR A 10 -3.85 0.92 -9.22
N GLY A 11 -4.54 -0.04 -8.61
CA GLY A 11 -4.99 -1.26 -9.28
C GLY A 11 -6.29 -1.80 -8.71
N ASN A 12 -7.14 -2.34 -9.58
CA ASN A 12 -8.44 -2.87 -9.22
C ASN A 12 -8.37 -4.02 -8.20
N GLY A 13 -7.28 -4.80 -8.19
CA GLY A 13 -7.11 -5.93 -7.28
C GLY A 13 -7.08 -5.53 -5.79
N HIS A 14 -6.48 -4.40 -5.44
CA HIS A 14 -6.49 -3.87 -4.07
C HIS A 14 -7.90 -3.42 -3.66
N ILE A 15 -8.61 -2.73 -4.56
CA ILE A 15 -9.98 -2.27 -4.31
C ILE A 15 -10.93 -3.46 -4.12
N SER A 16 -10.90 -4.45 -5.02
CA SER A 16 -11.73 -5.66 -4.89
C SER A 16 -11.46 -6.44 -3.61
N ARG A 17 -10.19 -6.54 -3.20
CA ARG A 17 -9.82 -7.17 -1.93
C ARG A 17 -10.34 -6.37 -0.74
N ALA A 18 -10.24 -5.05 -0.79
CA ALA A 18 -10.72 -4.18 0.27
C ALA A 18 -12.23 -4.31 0.47
N GLU A 19 -13.02 -4.42 -0.61
CA GLU A 19 -14.47 -4.65 -0.54
C GLU A 19 -14.83 -5.91 0.27
N VAL A 20 -14.01 -6.96 0.17
CA VAL A 20 -14.22 -8.21 0.91
C VAL A 20 -13.72 -8.11 2.35
N LEU A 21 -12.56 -7.50 2.58
CA LEU A 21 -11.92 -7.50 3.89
C LEU A 21 -12.49 -6.46 4.86
N ILE A 22 -12.96 -5.30 4.37
CA ILE A 22 -13.49 -4.24 5.24
C ILE A 22 -14.67 -4.73 6.10
N PRO A 23 -15.69 -5.42 5.57
CA PRO A 23 -16.75 -5.98 6.39
C PRO A 23 -16.23 -6.90 7.50
N ILE A 24 -15.30 -7.79 7.17
CA ILE A 24 -14.69 -8.73 8.12
C ILE A 24 -13.96 -7.96 9.24
N PHE A 25 -13.13 -6.98 8.90
CA PHE A 25 -12.42 -6.19 9.91
C PHE A 25 -13.36 -5.42 10.83
N LYS A 26 -14.50 -4.94 10.30
CA LYS A 26 -15.51 -4.21 11.07
C LYS A 26 -16.23 -5.06 12.12
N GLU A 27 -16.20 -6.38 12.00
CA GLU A 27 -16.73 -7.29 13.03
C GLU A 27 -15.87 -7.25 14.32
N PHE A 28 -14.57 -6.91 14.20
CA PHE A 28 -13.63 -7.00 15.31
C PHE A 28 -13.06 -5.64 15.75
N ALA A 29 -13.21 -4.60 14.93
CA ALA A 29 -12.61 -3.30 15.16
C ALA A 29 -13.40 -2.14 14.57
N THR A 30 -13.17 -0.93 15.09
CA THR A 30 -13.52 0.30 14.38
C THR A 30 -12.50 0.54 13.30
N VAL A 31 -12.93 0.55 12.02
CA VAL A 31 -12.05 0.65 10.85
C VAL A 31 -12.24 1.98 10.16
N ASP A 32 -11.16 2.75 10.11
CA ASP A 32 -11.01 3.91 9.22
C ASP A 32 -10.24 3.47 7.96
N ILE A 33 -10.57 4.03 6.81
CA ILE A 33 -9.98 3.66 5.53
C ILE A 33 -9.12 4.80 5.00
N LEU A 34 -7.91 4.44 4.56
CA LEU A 34 -7.02 5.28 3.78
C LEU A 34 -6.91 4.72 2.37
N LEU A 35 -7.09 5.56 1.37
CA LEU A 35 -6.91 5.23 -0.04
C LEU A 35 -5.85 6.15 -0.63
N SER A 36 -4.81 5.60 -1.25
CA SER A 36 -3.86 6.39 -2.02
C SER A 36 -3.70 5.87 -3.45
N GLY A 37 -3.51 6.81 -4.38
CA GLY A 37 -3.49 6.52 -5.82
C GLY A 37 -4.83 6.78 -6.49
N THR A 38 -4.80 6.98 -7.80
CA THR A 38 -5.94 7.49 -8.58
C THR A 38 -6.22 6.70 -9.86
N SER A 39 -5.50 5.61 -10.11
CA SER A 39 -5.57 4.90 -11.39
C SER A 39 -6.44 3.64 -11.38
N ALA A 40 -7.05 3.28 -10.25
CA ALA A 40 -8.04 2.21 -10.23
C ALA A 40 -9.35 2.67 -10.90
N ASN A 41 -9.92 1.82 -11.76
CA ASN A 41 -11.22 2.06 -12.38
C ASN A 41 -12.38 1.73 -11.44
N LEU A 42 -12.16 0.84 -10.46
CA LEU A 42 -13.14 0.49 -9.45
C LEU A 42 -13.15 1.55 -8.34
N LYS A 43 -14.34 1.84 -7.85
CA LYS A 43 -14.54 2.69 -6.67
C LYS A 43 -14.76 1.81 -5.46
N LEU A 44 -14.23 2.23 -4.32
CA LEU A 44 -14.47 1.59 -3.04
C LEU A 44 -15.86 2.06 -2.51
N ASN A 45 -16.73 1.11 -2.13
CA ASN A 45 -18.10 1.39 -1.66
C ASN A 45 -18.16 1.79 -0.17
N PHE A 46 -17.02 2.01 0.47
CA PHE A 46 -16.94 2.42 1.86
C PHE A 46 -16.41 3.86 1.99
N PRO A 47 -16.83 4.59 3.03
CA PRO A 47 -16.35 5.95 3.25
C PRO A 47 -14.84 5.95 3.52
N VAL A 48 -14.11 6.72 2.71
CA VAL A 48 -12.67 6.89 2.82
C VAL A 48 -12.39 8.11 3.71
N LYS A 49 -11.65 7.90 4.79
CA LYS A 49 -11.29 8.98 5.72
C LYS A 49 -10.08 9.78 5.26
N TYR A 50 -9.09 9.10 4.71
CA TYR A 50 -7.89 9.73 4.17
C TYR A 50 -7.75 9.37 2.71
N GLN A 51 -7.61 10.38 1.87
CA GLN A 51 -7.34 10.20 0.45
C GLN A 51 -6.09 10.96 0.06
N PHE A 52 -5.10 10.23 -0.49
CA PHE A 52 -3.83 10.80 -0.94
C PHE A 52 -3.56 10.46 -2.39
N LYS A 53 -2.72 11.27 -3.03
CA LYS A 53 -2.21 10.96 -4.37
C LYS A 53 -1.30 9.73 -4.34
N GLY A 54 -0.53 9.57 -3.27
CA GLY A 54 0.41 8.49 -3.09
C GLY A 54 1.53 8.47 -4.14
N LEU A 55 2.19 7.32 -4.24
CA LEU A 55 3.15 7.03 -5.31
C LEU A 55 2.46 6.11 -6.33
N SER A 56 2.39 6.52 -7.58
CA SER A 56 1.77 5.73 -8.65
C SER A 56 2.84 5.25 -9.63
N PHE A 57 2.79 3.97 -9.98
CA PHE A 57 3.61 3.43 -11.05
C PHE A 57 3.02 3.74 -12.41
N VAL A 58 3.86 4.14 -13.34
CA VAL A 58 3.49 4.28 -14.75
C VAL A 58 3.83 2.97 -15.46
N PHE A 59 2.82 2.31 -15.99
CA PHE A 59 3.02 1.08 -16.75
C PHE A 59 3.34 1.41 -18.20
N GLY A 60 4.30 0.67 -18.75
CA GLY A 60 4.62 0.75 -20.18
C GLY A 60 3.63 -0.05 -21.02
N THR A 61 3.65 0.16 -22.33
CA THR A 61 2.78 -0.52 -23.32
C THR A 61 2.91 -2.05 -23.33
N LYS A 62 4.00 -2.59 -22.78
CA LYS A 62 4.27 -4.04 -22.66
C LYS A 62 3.94 -4.61 -21.28
N GLY A 63 3.17 -3.89 -20.44
CA GLY A 63 2.72 -4.38 -19.14
C GLY A 63 3.74 -4.27 -17.99
N GLY A 64 5.00 -3.88 -18.27
CA GLY A 64 6.02 -3.65 -17.23
C GLY A 64 5.99 -2.22 -16.67
N VAL A 65 6.55 -2.01 -15.47
CA VAL A 65 6.72 -0.67 -14.90
C VAL A 65 7.74 0.13 -15.71
N ASN A 66 7.33 1.30 -16.21
CA ASN A 66 8.25 2.23 -16.84
C ASN A 66 8.90 3.11 -15.76
N ILE A 67 10.11 2.71 -15.35
CA ILE A 67 10.83 3.34 -14.23
C ILE A 67 11.07 4.82 -14.50
N LEU A 68 11.52 5.18 -15.70
CA LEU A 68 11.83 6.57 -16.04
C LEU A 68 10.58 7.46 -15.99
N LYS A 69 9.47 7.03 -16.60
CA LYS A 69 8.20 7.76 -16.53
C LYS A 69 7.64 7.79 -15.12
N THR A 70 7.82 6.73 -14.34
CA THR A 70 7.41 6.69 -12.93
C THR A 70 8.17 7.74 -12.13
N LEU A 71 9.49 7.80 -12.24
CA LEU A 71 10.32 8.78 -11.53
C LEU A 71 9.99 10.23 -11.89
N LEU A 72 9.71 10.50 -13.17
CA LEU A 72 9.35 11.84 -13.63
C LEU A 72 7.95 12.31 -13.16
N ASN A 73 7.06 11.36 -12.84
CA ASN A 73 5.69 11.65 -12.39
C ASN A 73 5.50 11.58 -10.87
N ILE A 74 6.54 11.21 -10.11
CA ILE A 74 6.48 11.17 -8.64
C ILE A 74 6.59 12.61 -8.10
N ASP A 75 5.54 13.04 -7.42
CA ASP A 75 5.57 14.24 -6.58
C ASP A 75 6.10 13.88 -5.19
N LEU A 76 7.44 13.82 -5.08
CA LEU A 76 8.09 13.43 -3.84
C LEU A 76 7.83 14.41 -2.70
N TRP A 77 7.69 15.71 -3.00
CA TRP A 77 7.38 16.72 -1.99
C TRP A 77 5.98 16.54 -1.42
N GLN A 78 4.99 16.30 -2.28
CA GLN A 78 3.64 16.00 -1.83
C GLN A 78 3.59 14.70 -1.02
N PHE A 79 4.29 13.67 -1.47
CA PHE A 79 4.40 12.40 -0.74
C PHE A 79 4.95 12.59 0.69
N ILE A 80 6.06 13.34 0.83
CA ILE A 80 6.65 13.63 2.15
C ILE A 80 5.67 14.41 3.03
N LYS A 81 4.94 15.38 2.47
CA LYS A 81 3.91 16.13 3.21
C LYS A 81 2.79 15.21 3.68
N ASP A 82 2.31 14.31 2.81
CA ASP A 82 1.23 13.36 3.13
C ASP A 82 1.66 12.41 4.25
N VAL A 83 2.88 11.86 4.19
CA VAL A 83 3.46 11.01 5.22
C VAL A 83 3.56 11.74 6.57
N LYS A 84 4.01 12.99 6.58
CA LYS A 84 4.10 13.80 7.82
C LYS A 84 2.73 14.15 8.37
N LYS A 85 1.77 14.52 7.51
CA LYS A 85 0.42 14.94 7.87
C LYS A 85 -0.44 13.80 8.42
N LEU A 86 -0.23 12.57 7.98
CA LEU A 86 -1.02 11.42 8.41
C LEU A 86 -0.82 11.16 9.91
N ASP A 87 -1.83 11.49 10.70
CA ASP A 87 -1.81 11.19 12.13
C ASP A 87 -2.24 9.75 12.40
N LEU A 88 -1.35 8.98 13.00
CA LEU A 88 -1.56 7.58 13.38
C LEU A 88 -1.75 7.40 14.89
N SER A 89 -1.75 8.47 15.69
CA SER A 89 -1.76 8.39 17.16
C SER A 89 -2.98 7.64 17.70
N SER A 90 -4.15 7.88 17.10
CA SER A 90 -5.41 7.30 17.52
C SER A 90 -5.66 5.85 17.09
N TYR A 91 -4.76 5.24 16.31
CA TYR A 91 -4.90 3.87 15.84
C TYR A 91 -4.07 2.91 16.65
N ASP A 92 -4.64 1.76 17.01
CA ASP A 92 -3.93 0.66 17.66
C ASP A 92 -3.08 -0.13 16.68
N LEU A 93 -3.58 -0.25 15.44
CA LEU A 93 -2.97 -1.02 14.36
C LEU A 93 -3.18 -0.34 13.02
N VAL A 94 -2.17 -0.41 12.15
CA VAL A 94 -2.27 -0.09 10.72
C VAL A 94 -2.16 -1.38 9.93
N ILE A 95 -3.18 -1.72 9.13
CA ILE A 95 -3.13 -2.79 8.14
C ILE A 95 -2.86 -2.15 6.79
N ASN A 96 -1.80 -2.58 6.14
CA ASN A 96 -1.29 -1.97 4.92
C ASN A 96 -1.39 -2.92 3.72
N ASP A 97 -2.22 -2.58 2.74
CA ASP A 97 -2.31 -3.29 1.47
C ASP A 97 -1.45 -2.59 0.41
N PHE A 98 -0.14 -2.68 0.57
CA PHE A 98 0.89 -2.13 -0.32
C PHE A 98 0.76 -0.63 -0.56
N GLU A 99 0.31 0.12 0.44
CA GLU A 99 0.06 1.56 0.38
C GLU A 99 1.26 2.34 0.96
N PRO A 100 1.93 3.21 0.17
CA PRO A 100 3.21 3.78 0.58
C PRO A 100 3.11 4.87 1.66
N VAL A 101 2.04 5.69 1.68
CA VAL A 101 1.95 6.82 2.63
C VAL A 101 1.83 6.31 4.07
N SER A 102 0.92 5.36 4.32
CA SER A 102 0.74 4.80 5.65
C SER A 102 1.91 3.92 6.09
N ALA A 103 2.53 3.19 5.14
CA ALA A 103 3.72 2.37 5.44
C ALA A 103 4.88 3.24 5.92
N TRP A 104 5.22 4.31 5.18
CA TRP A 104 6.28 5.24 5.58
C TRP A 104 5.93 6.03 6.84
N ALA A 105 4.67 6.46 7.00
CA ALA A 105 4.22 7.11 8.22
C ALA A 105 4.35 6.18 9.44
N GLY A 106 3.93 4.92 9.28
CA GLY A 106 4.04 3.90 10.31
C GLY A 106 5.50 3.61 10.68
N PHE A 107 6.37 3.49 9.68
CA PHE A 107 7.81 3.29 9.89
C PHE A 107 8.45 4.45 10.65
N LEU A 108 8.24 5.69 10.21
CA LEU A 108 8.83 6.89 10.82
C LEU A 108 8.28 7.17 12.23
N LYS A 109 6.98 6.94 12.45
CA LYS A 109 6.30 7.18 13.74
C LYS A 109 6.33 5.95 14.64
N LYS A 110 7.04 4.88 14.26
CA LYS A 110 7.16 3.62 15.01
C LYS A 110 5.80 3.01 15.39
N LYS A 111 4.80 3.17 14.51
CA LYS A 111 3.46 2.63 14.73
C LYS A 111 3.42 1.15 14.37
N ASN A 112 2.62 0.38 15.10
CA ASN A 112 2.38 -1.03 14.77
C ASN A 112 1.70 -1.11 13.38
N THR A 113 2.46 -1.56 12.39
CA THR A 113 2.03 -1.65 10.99
C THR A 113 2.35 -3.02 10.46
N ILE A 114 1.33 -3.70 9.94
CA ILE A 114 1.47 -5.01 9.30
C ILE A 114 1.07 -4.91 7.82
N ALA A 115 1.83 -5.56 6.95
CA ALA A 115 1.43 -5.73 5.57
C ALA A 115 0.39 -6.84 5.45
N LEU A 116 -0.59 -6.62 4.59
CA LEU A 116 -1.56 -7.64 4.19
C LEU A 116 -1.79 -7.50 2.69
N SER A 117 -0.90 -8.08 1.89
CA SER A 117 -0.93 -7.88 0.44
C SER A 117 -0.33 -9.07 -0.32
N HIS A 118 -0.77 -9.26 -1.56
CA HIS A 118 -0.15 -10.23 -2.47
C HIS A 118 1.34 -9.91 -2.71
N GLN A 119 1.71 -8.64 -2.77
CA GLN A 119 3.08 -8.20 -2.99
C GLN A 119 4.02 -8.61 -1.85
N TYR A 120 3.51 -8.71 -0.63
CA TYR A 120 4.31 -9.14 0.51
C TYR A 120 4.75 -10.61 0.39
N SER A 121 3.94 -11.49 -0.21
CA SER A 121 4.32 -12.89 -0.45
C SER A 121 5.55 -13.02 -1.35
N LEU A 122 5.77 -12.07 -2.28
CA LEU A 122 6.93 -12.06 -3.18
C LEU A 122 8.27 -11.78 -2.46
N LEU A 123 8.21 -11.33 -1.20
CA LEU A 123 9.40 -11.13 -0.37
C LEU A 123 9.84 -12.42 0.32
N ASP A 124 9.01 -13.45 0.35
CA ASP A 124 9.36 -14.75 0.95
C ASP A 124 10.52 -15.40 0.18
N PRO A 125 11.54 -15.91 0.88
CA PRO A 125 12.68 -16.58 0.23
C PRO A 125 12.30 -17.85 -0.53
N ASN A 126 11.21 -18.51 -0.17
CA ASN A 126 10.73 -19.77 -0.77
C ASN A 126 9.92 -19.57 -2.06
N VAL A 127 9.52 -18.34 -2.37
CA VAL A 127 8.80 -18.05 -3.62
C VAL A 127 9.77 -18.16 -4.81
N PRO A 128 9.42 -18.89 -5.89
CA PRO A 128 10.24 -18.98 -7.10
C PRO A 128 10.57 -17.60 -7.64
N LYS A 129 11.85 -17.34 -7.86
CA LYS A 129 12.35 -16.04 -8.36
C LYS A 129 12.62 -16.15 -9.85
N SER A 130 12.09 -15.24 -10.64
CA SER A 130 12.48 -15.12 -12.04
C SER A 130 13.85 -14.43 -12.15
N ASN A 131 14.56 -14.72 -13.27
CA ASN A 131 15.95 -14.30 -13.51
C ASN A 131 16.19 -12.78 -13.44
N ASP A 132 17.40 -12.41 -13.12
CA ASP A 132 18.17 -11.13 -13.14
C ASP A 132 17.47 -9.76 -13.03
N LYS A 133 16.26 -9.57 -13.56
CA LYS A 133 15.46 -8.36 -13.36
C LYS A 133 14.77 -8.32 -11.99
N ALA A 134 14.85 -9.40 -11.23
CA ALA A 134 14.21 -9.56 -9.93
C ALA A 134 14.82 -8.66 -8.83
N PHE A 135 16.09 -8.24 -8.96
CA PHE A 135 16.74 -7.41 -7.94
C PHE A 135 16.07 -6.04 -7.78
N LEU A 136 15.82 -5.34 -8.88
CA LEU A 136 15.18 -4.02 -8.85
C LEU A 136 13.72 -4.13 -8.39
N ALA A 137 13.00 -5.14 -8.89
CA ALA A 137 11.64 -5.41 -8.44
C ALA A 137 11.58 -5.69 -6.93
N LYS A 138 12.54 -6.45 -6.40
CA LYS A 138 12.66 -6.74 -4.96
C LYS A 138 12.96 -5.49 -4.13
N LEU A 139 13.81 -4.59 -4.62
CA LEU A 139 14.05 -3.30 -3.97
C LEU A 139 12.78 -2.46 -3.93
N ILE A 140 12.04 -2.38 -5.04
CA ILE A 140 10.76 -1.67 -5.09
C ILE A 140 9.79 -2.28 -4.08
N LEU A 141 9.59 -3.60 -4.10
CA LEU A 141 8.70 -4.29 -3.15
C LEU A 141 9.07 -4.00 -1.70
N LYS A 142 10.37 -3.99 -1.38
CA LYS A 142 10.86 -3.78 -0.01
C LYS A 142 10.72 -2.33 0.47
N TYR A 143 10.99 -1.36 -0.40
CA TYR A 143 11.07 0.05 0.00
C TYR A 143 9.87 0.90 -0.42
N TYR A 144 9.02 0.40 -1.28
CA TYR A 144 7.80 1.10 -1.68
C TYR A 144 6.82 1.27 -0.52
N ALA A 145 6.53 0.18 0.20
CA ALA A 145 5.66 0.16 1.36
C ALA A 145 6.33 -0.63 2.51
N PRO A 146 7.31 -0.03 3.22
CA PRO A 146 8.10 -0.73 4.23
C PRO A 146 7.24 -1.11 5.43
N THR A 147 7.26 -2.41 5.77
CA THR A 147 6.66 -2.96 7.00
C THR A 147 7.62 -3.95 7.63
N LYS A 148 7.54 -4.12 8.96
CA LYS A 148 8.41 -5.09 9.67
C LYS A 148 7.89 -6.51 9.56
N THR A 149 6.58 -6.65 9.56
CA THR A 149 5.87 -7.94 9.49
C THR A 149 4.72 -7.84 8.52
N GLY A 150 4.28 -8.97 8.01
CA GLY A 150 3.11 -9.02 7.15
C GLY A 150 2.72 -10.42 6.72
N TYR A 151 1.58 -10.48 6.07
CA TYR A 151 0.98 -11.68 5.53
C TYR A 151 0.80 -11.53 4.04
N GLY A 152 1.20 -12.53 3.29
CA GLY A 152 1.01 -12.59 1.85
C GLY A 152 -0.21 -13.42 1.48
N PHE A 153 -0.92 -13.02 0.43
CA PHE A 153 -1.92 -13.88 -0.21
C PHE A 153 -1.25 -14.66 -1.34
N HIS A 154 -1.61 -15.93 -1.46
CA HIS A 154 -1.23 -16.81 -2.58
C HIS A 154 -2.45 -17.20 -3.38
#